data_83d56691b50237a354e72ee1fd41ff6e
#
_entry.id   83d56691b50237a354e72ee1fd41ff6e
#
_cell.length_a   1.000
_cell.length_b   1.000
_cell.length_c   1.000
_cell.angle_alpha   90.00
_cell.angle_beta   90.00
_cell.angle_gamma   90.00
#
_symmetry.space_group_name_H-M   'P 1'
#
loop_
_entity.id
_entity.type
_entity.pdbx_description
1 polymer ?
#
loop_
_entity_poly.entity_id
_entity_poly.type
_entity_poly.pdbx_seq_one_letter_code
_entity_poly.pdbx_strand_id
1 'polypeptide(L)'
;MSDYFAYDHRLKIKVPYLTKSWTHYNLQTQNKILTEWETIRGSIPDRNGELEAEINKKQEALNIEEDFNRSCELNDEISELASIINDL
;
A
#
# COMPACT_ATOMS: atom_id res chain seq x y z
N MET A 1 2.04 17.43 11.27
CA MET A 1 2.58 16.12 10.83
C MET A 1 2.79 15.24 12.05
N SER A 2 2.39 13.98 11.98
CA SER A 2 2.50 13.09 13.13
C SER A 2 3.89 12.46 13.21
N ASP A 3 4.50 12.43 14.39
CA ASP A 3 5.78 11.76 14.62
C ASP A 3 5.64 10.25 14.80
N TYR A 4 4.40 9.74 14.74
CA TYR A 4 4.10 8.32 14.98
C TYR A 4 3.90 7.51 13.72
N PHE A 5 3.96 8.15 12.55
CA PHE A 5 3.75 7.49 11.27
C PHE A 5 4.87 7.85 10.30
N ALA A 6 5.21 6.88 9.45
CA ALA A 6 6.17 7.09 8.38
C ALA A 6 5.54 6.69 7.05
N TYR A 7 5.85 7.42 5.99
CA TYR A 7 5.34 7.14 4.65
C TYR A 7 6.07 5.94 4.06
N ASP A 8 5.30 4.94 3.67
CA ASP A 8 5.83 3.77 2.96
C ASP A 8 5.70 4.02 1.45
N HIS A 9 6.85 4.18 0.79
CA HIS A 9 6.88 4.49 -0.65
C HIS A 9 6.38 3.36 -1.53
N ARG A 10 6.49 2.12 -1.06
CA ARG A 10 5.99 0.97 -1.81
C ARG A 10 4.46 0.88 -1.74
N LEU A 11 3.90 1.01 -0.55
CA LEU A 11 2.45 0.97 -0.33
C LEU A 11 1.77 2.29 -0.68
N LYS A 12 2.53 3.38 -0.66
CA LYS A 12 2.06 4.77 -0.87
C LYS A 12 1.00 5.19 0.14
N ILE A 13 1.15 4.72 1.36
CA ILE A 13 0.37 5.16 2.51
C ILE A 13 1.29 5.34 3.71
N LYS A 14 0.82 6.04 4.73
CA LYS A 14 1.54 6.13 5.99
C LYS A 14 1.27 4.88 6.82
N VAL A 15 2.30 4.37 7.48
CA VAL A 15 2.19 3.21 8.37
C VAL A 15 2.69 3.59 9.76
N PRO A 16 2.23 2.91 10.81
CA PRO A 16 2.71 3.21 12.16
C PRO A 16 4.22 2.96 12.27
N TYR A 17 4.92 3.92 12.84
CA TYR A 17 6.33 3.81 13.13
C TYR A 17 6.56 4.32 14.55
N LEU A 18 6.49 3.40 15.51
CA LEU A 18 6.58 3.74 16.93
C LEU A 18 7.98 3.47 17.44
N THR A 19 8.57 4.47 18.08
CA THR A 19 9.93 4.34 18.66
C THR A 19 9.93 3.74 20.05
N LYS A 20 8.76 3.66 20.67
CA LYS A 20 8.57 3.10 22.03
C LYS A 20 7.52 2.01 21.99
N SER A 21 7.50 1.15 23.01
CA SER A 21 6.43 0.18 23.17
C SER A 21 5.09 0.90 23.35
N TRP A 22 4.02 0.30 22.83
CA TRP A 22 2.67 0.88 22.89
C TRP A 22 2.29 1.33 24.32
N THR A 23 2.67 0.53 25.32
CA THR A 23 2.35 0.81 26.73
C THR A 23 3.11 2.00 27.29
N HIS A 24 4.17 2.48 26.62
CA HIS A 24 4.93 3.65 27.04
C HIS A 24 4.27 4.96 26.64
N TYR A 25 3.24 4.92 25.79
CA TYR A 25 2.47 6.09 25.43
C TYR A 25 1.32 6.26 26.40
N ASN A 26 1.01 7.52 26.79
CA ASN A 26 -0.15 7.77 27.64
C ASN A 26 -1.45 7.55 26.83
N LEU A 27 -2.58 7.47 27.55
CA LEU A 27 -3.87 7.19 26.93
C LEU A 27 -4.25 8.21 25.87
N GLN A 28 -3.98 9.48 26.12
CA GLN A 28 -4.27 10.55 25.18
C GLN A 28 -3.49 10.39 23.87
N THR A 29 -2.21 10.07 23.96
CA THR A 29 -1.35 9.80 22.81
C THR A 29 -1.80 8.55 22.06
N GLN A 30 -2.13 7.48 22.78
CA GLN A 30 -2.65 6.26 22.19
C GLN A 30 -3.92 6.51 21.38
N ASN A 31 -4.86 7.28 21.93
CA ASN A 31 -6.10 7.62 21.23
C ASN A 31 -5.83 8.43 19.97
N LYS A 32 -4.87 9.35 20.04
CA LYS A 32 -4.47 10.16 18.88
C LYS A 32 -3.91 9.29 17.76
N ILE A 33 -3.04 8.35 18.11
CA ILE A 33 -2.43 7.41 17.14
C ILE A 33 -3.52 6.55 16.50
N LEU A 34 -4.43 6.01 17.30
CA LEU A 34 -5.52 5.18 16.78
C LEU A 34 -6.43 5.96 15.82
N THR A 35 -6.76 7.20 16.15
CA THR A 35 -7.59 8.05 15.31
C THR A 35 -6.92 8.34 13.98
N GLU A 36 -5.64 8.67 13.98
CA GLU A 36 -4.88 8.88 12.74
C GLU A 36 -4.81 7.60 11.90
N TRP A 37 -4.57 6.46 12.56
CA TRP A 37 -4.49 5.18 11.86
C TRP A 37 -5.81 4.80 11.22
N GLU A 38 -6.93 5.04 11.88
CA GLU A 38 -8.26 4.82 11.30
C GLU A 38 -8.47 5.65 10.04
N THR A 39 -8.04 6.91 10.05
CA THR A 39 -8.10 7.78 8.87
C THR A 39 -7.27 7.22 7.72
N ILE A 40 -6.06 6.76 8.02
CA ILE A 40 -5.16 6.16 7.02
C ILE A 40 -5.77 4.87 6.48
N ARG A 41 -6.27 4.00 7.35
CA ARG A 41 -6.89 2.73 6.94
C ARG A 41 -8.11 2.96 6.05
N GLY A 42 -8.83 4.07 6.26
CA GLY A 42 -9.96 4.42 5.40
C GLY A 42 -9.59 4.70 3.95
N SER A 43 -8.31 5.01 3.68
CA SER A 43 -7.81 5.23 2.32
C SER A 43 -7.38 3.93 1.62
N ILE A 44 -7.25 2.82 2.34
CA ILE A 44 -6.76 1.55 1.78
C ILE A 44 -7.67 1.00 0.68
N PRO A 45 -9.02 1.00 0.81
CA PRO A 45 -9.87 0.54 -0.29
C PRO A 45 -9.67 1.32 -1.59
N ASP A 46 -9.48 2.63 -1.52
CA ASP A 46 -9.21 3.46 -2.69
C ASP A 46 -7.87 3.10 -3.31
N ARG A 47 -6.85 2.88 -2.47
CA ARG A 47 -5.52 2.47 -2.94
C ARG A 47 -5.58 1.09 -3.60
N ASN A 48 -6.32 0.15 -3.03
CA ASN A 48 -6.54 -1.16 -3.64
C ASN A 48 -7.19 -1.04 -5.00
N GLY A 49 -8.20 -0.18 -5.14
CA GLY A 49 -8.88 0.07 -6.40
C GLY A 49 -7.94 0.61 -7.47
N GLU A 50 -7.05 1.54 -7.12
CA GLU A 50 -6.02 2.05 -8.03
C GLU A 50 -5.10 0.95 -8.53
N LEU A 51 -4.63 0.10 -7.60
CA LEU A 51 -3.73 -1.00 -7.93
C LEU A 51 -4.41 -2.05 -8.81
N GLU A 52 -5.66 -2.37 -8.52
CA GLU A 52 -6.45 -3.30 -9.33
C GLU A 52 -6.66 -2.78 -10.75
N ALA A 53 -6.92 -1.47 -10.89
CA ALA A 53 -7.06 -0.86 -12.21
C ALA A 53 -5.77 -0.94 -13.02
N GLU A 54 -4.62 -0.73 -12.38
CA GLU A 54 -3.31 -0.87 -13.03
C GLU A 54 -3.05 -2.32 -13.44
N ILE A 55 -3.38 -3.28 -12.59
CA ILE A 55 -3.24 -4.71 -12.89
C ILE A 55 -4.09 -5.07 -14.12
N ASN A 56 -5.33 -4.62 -14.16
CA ASN A 56 -6.23 -4.90 -15.27
C ASN A 56 -5.70 -4.35 -16.60
N LYS A 57 -5.14 -3.13 -16.57
CA LYS A 57 -4.50 -2.53 -17.76
C LYS A 57 -3.34 -3.38 -18.24
N LYS A 58 -2.50 -3.84 -17.32
CA LYS A 58 -1.33 -4.64 -17.67
C LYS A 58 -1.71 -6.02 -18.17
N GLN A 59 -2.79 -6.61 -17.63
CA GLN A 59 -3.33 -7.88 -18.12
C GLN A 59 -3.87 -7.75 -19.54
N GLU A 60 -4.55 -6.65 -19.85
CA GLU A 60 -5.01 -6.39 -21.21
C GLU A 60 -3.84 -6.26 -22.17
N ALA A 61 -2.80 -5.52 -21.78
CA ALA A 61 -1.59 -5.40 -22.58
C ALA A 61 -0.90 -6.74 -22.76
N LEU A 62 -0.86 -7.57 -21.72
CA LEU A 62 -0.27 -8.90 -21.78
C LEU A 62 -1.01 -9.82 -22.77
N ASN A 63 -2.34 -9.72 -22.82
CA ASN A 63 -3.15 -10.57 -23.69
C ASN A 63 -2.90 -10.30 -25.18
N ILE A 64 -2.45 -9.10 -25.53
CA ILE A 64 -2.19 -8.71 -26.93
C ILE A 64 -0.71 -8.60 -27.25
N GLU A 65 0.17 -8.80 -26.25
CA GLU A 65 1.62 -8.67 -26.43
C GLU A 65 2.20 -9.91 -27.09
N GLU A 66 2.92 -9.72 -28.19
CA GLU A 66 3.55 -10.80 -28.94
C GLU A 66 5.03 -10.97 -28.58
N ASP A 67 5.66 -9.95 -27.98
CA ASP A 67 7.05 -10.01 -27.58
C ASP A 67 7.18 -10.72 -26.24
N PHE A 68 7.93 -11.82 -26.22
CA PHE A 68 8.14 -12.62 -25.02
C PHE A 68 8.79 -11.83 -23.90
N ASN A 69 9.80 -11.02 -24.21
CA ASN A 69 10.50 -10.22 -23.19
C ASN A 69 9.54 -9.19 -22.55
N ARG A 70 8.70 -8.55 -23.35
CA ARG A 70 7.73 -7.60 -22.83
C ARG A 70 6.65 -8.29 -22.01
N SER A 71 6.24 -9.50 -22.42
CA SER A 71 5.29 -10.31 -21.65
C SER A 71 5.84 -10.63 -20.25
N CYS A 72 7.12 -10.98 -20.17
CA CYS A 72 7.77 -11.25 -18.88
C CYS A 72 7.79 -9.99 -18.00
N GLU A 73 8.11 -8.83 -18.58
CA GLU A 73 8.08 -7.56 -17.84
C GLU A 73 6.70 -7.25 -17.29
N LEU A 74 5.65 -7.45 -18.11
CA LEU A 74 4.28 -7.23 -17.69
C LEU A 74 3.87 -8.17 -16.55
N ASN A 75 4.25 -9.43 -16.62
CA ASN A 75 4.01 -10.40 -15.56
C ASN A 75 4.69 -9.97 -14.25
N ASP A 76 5.93 -9.51 -14.32
CA ASP A 76 6.67 -9.05 -13.15
C ASP A 76 6.00 -7.81 -12.53
N GLU A 77 5.56 -6.88 -13.35
CA GLU A 77 4.85 -5.69 -12.89
C GLU A 77 3.52 -6.04 -12.22
N ILE A 78 2.76 -6.96 -12.79
CA ILE A 78 1.50 -7.45 -12.22
C ILE A 78 1.75 -8.12 -10.87
N SER A 79 2.78 -8.97 -10.79
CA SER A 79 3.15 -9.66 -9.55
C SER A 79 3.52 -8.67 -8.44
N GLU A 80 4.26 -7.62 -8.79
CA GLU A 80 4.63 -6.57 -7.82
C GLU A 80 3.41 -5.83 -7.30
N LEU A 81 2.49 -5.46 -8.18
CA LEU A 81 1.25 -4.78 -7.80
C LEU A 81 0.38 -5.68 -6.91
N ALA A 82 0.27 -6.96 -7.24
CA ALA A 82 -0.49 -7.92 -6.44
C ALA A 82 0.14 -8.09 -5.05
N SER A 83 1.46 -8.08 -4.96
CA SER A 83 2.19 -8.14 -3.69
C SER A 83 1.88 -6.93 -2.82
N ILE A 84 1.81 -5.74 -3.42
CA ILE A 84 1.46 -4.52 -2.69
C ILE A 84 0.04 -4.61 -2.12
N ILE A 85 -0.92 -5.07 -2.92
CA ILE A 85 -2.31 -5.28 -2.46
C ILE A 85 -2.34 -6.25 -1.28
N ASN A 86 -1.59 -7.33 -1.37
CA ASN A 86 -1.54 -8.34 -0.32
C ASN A 86 -1.00 -7.77 1.00
N ASP A 87 -0.09 -6.80 0.92
CA ASP A 87 0.52 -6.18 2.09
C ASP A 87 -0.34 -5.03 2.67
N LEU A 88 -1.30 -4.54 1.93
CA LEU A 88 -2.26 -3.56 2.43
C LEU A 88 -3.32 -4.22 3.28
#